data_6b6e917410fb04aeb910918c7ba9765a
#
_entry.id   6b6e917410fb04aeb910918c7ba9765a
#
_cell.length_a   1.000
_cell.length_b   1.000
_cell.length_c   1.000
_cell.angle_alpha   90.00
_cell.angle_beta   90.00
_cell.angle_gamma   90.00
#
_symmetry.space_group_name_H-M   'P 1'
#
loop_
_entity.id
_entity.type
_entity.pdbx_description
1 polymer ?
#
loop_
_entity_poly.entity_id
_entity_poly.type
_entity_poly.pdbx_seq_one_letter_code
_entity_poly.pdbx_strand_id
1 'polypeptide(L)'
;MRILTSEQAYFLDKTSVDNFGISSIDLMGNACQRIALNIEEILAKVSKPKILIICGKGNNGGDGYASAITLKKRGYLVKIHSTIPVNNITNEALFFYNQCIELLSLIHISEPTRL
;
A
#
# COMPACT_ATOMS: atom_id res chain seq x y z
N MET A 1 -23.08 2.61 4.18
CA MET A 1 -21.86 2.30 3.40
C MET A 1 -22.18 1.24 2.36
N ARG A 2 -21.85 1.51 1.12
CA ARG A 2 -22.07 0.55 0.05
C ARG A 2 -20.86 -0.40 -0.05
N ILE A 3 -21.12 -1.70 0.05
CA ILE A 3 -20.07 -2.72 -0.10
C ILE A 3 -20.10 -3.23 -1.53
N LEU A 4 -18.93 -3.24 -2.17
CA LEU A 4 -18.77 -3.76 -3.52
C LEU A 4 -18.18 -5.17 -3.46
N THR A 5 -18.61 -6.03 -4.40
CA THR A 5 -17.89 -7.29 -4.63
C THR A 5 -16.54 -7.01 -5.28
N SER A 6 -15.63 -7.99 -5.24
CA SER A 6 -14.33 -7.85 -5.90
C SER A 6 -14.47 -7.60 -7.40
N GLU A 7 -15.44 -8.23 -8.06
CA GLU A 7 -15.72 -8.02 -9.48
C GLU A 7 -16.23 -6.61 -9.76
N GLN A 8 -17.13 -6.10 -8.93
CA GLN A 8 -17.65 -4.74 -9.07
C GLN A 8 -16.55 -3.71 -8.85
N ALA A 9 -15.70 -3.90 -7.85
CA ALA A 9 -14.56 -3.02 -7.59
C ALA A 9 -13.59 -3.03 -8.77
N TYR A 10 -13.26 -4.21 -9.31
CA TYR A 10 -12.40 -4.33 -10.48
C TYR A 10 -12.99 -3.59 -11.69
N PHE A 11 -14.28 -3.77 -11.93
CA PHE A 11 -14.97 -3.10 -13.04
C PHE A 11 -14.93 -1.57 -12.91
N LEU A 12 -15.16 -1.06 -11.70
CA LEU A 12 -15.10 0.39 -11.47
C LEU A 12 -13.68 0.93 -11.66
N ASP A 13 -12.66 0.24 -11.18
CA ASP A 13 -11.27 0.65 -11.37
C ASP A 13 -10.90 0.65 -12.84
N LYS A 14 -11.24 -0.41 -13.57
CA LYS A 14 -10.97 -0.51 -14.99
C LYS A 14 -11.70 0.57 -15.77
N THR A 15 -12.95 0.85 -15.45
CA THR A 15 -13.74 1.90 -16.09
C THR A 15 -13.12 3.27 -15.87
N SER A 16 -12.64 3.55 -14.65
CA SER A 16 -11.96 4.80 -14.33
C SER A 16 -10.69 4.98 -15.15
N VAL A 17 -9.88 3.92 -15.28
CA VAL A 17 -8.65 3.95 -16.10
C VAL A 17 -8.99 4.17 -17.58
N ASP A 18 -9.93 3.39 -18.11
CA ASP A 18 -10.23 3.38 -19.55
C ASP A 18 -11.00 4.64 -20.01
N ASN A 19 -11.96 5.11 -19.21
CA ASN A 19 -12.89 6.15 -19.62
C ASN A 19 -12.54 7.55 -19.12
N PHE A 20 -11.87 7.65 -17.99
CA PHE A 20 -11.57 8.94 -17.34
C PHE A 20 -10.10 9.30 -17.34
N GLY A 21 -9.25 8.46 -17.91
CA GLY A 21 -7.81 8.70 -17.99
C GLY A 21 -7.09 8.68 -16.64
N ILE A 22 -7.71 8.11 -15.61
CA ILE A 22 -7.09 7.96 -14.29
C ILE A 22 -6.19 6.72 -14.33
N SER A 23 -4.89 6.88 -14.03
CA SER A 23 -3.96 5.76 -14.02
C SER A 23 -4.24 4.81 -12.87
N SER A 24 -3.89 3.53 -13.04
CA SER A 24 -4.00 2.54 -11.96
C SER A 24 -3.11 2.88 -10.76
N ILE A 25 -1.99 3.54 -10.99
CA ILE A 25 -1.12 4.04 -9.93
C ILE A 25 -1.83 5.13 -9.13
N ASP A 26 -2.49 6.07 -9.79
CA ASP A 26 -3.24 7.14 -9.13
C ASP A 26 -4.42 6.59 -8.33
N LEU A 27 -5.15 5.60 -8.87
CA LEU A 27 -6.24 4.93 -8.15
C LEU A 27 -5.72 4.27 -6.87
N MET A 28 -4.63 3.55 -6.96
CA MET A 28 -4.01 2.89 -5.81
C MET A 28 -3.54 3.91 -4.77
N GLY A 29 -2.90 4.99 -5.21
CA GLY A 29 -2.47 6.07 -4.33
C GLY A 29 -3.63 6.75 -3.61
N ASN A 30 -4.74 6.99 -4.32
CA ASN A 30 -5.94 7.57 -3.72
C ASN A 30 -6.59 6.65 -2.69
N ALA A 31 -6.66 5.35 -2.99
CA ALA A 31 -7.15 4.35 -2.05
C ALA A 31 -6.31 4.34 -0.76
N CYS A 32 -5.00 4.47 -0.89
CA CYS A 32 -4.09 4.46 0.25
C CYS A 32 -4.21 5.69 1.14
N GLN A 33 -4.60 6.83 0.61
CA GLN A 33 -4.90 8.01 1.43
C GLN A 33 -6.06 7.72 2.39
N ARG A 34 -7.09 7.04 1.93
CA ARG A 34 -8.23 6.63 2.76
C ARG A 34 -7.84 5.60 3.80
N ILE A 35 -7.03 4.62 3.42
CA ILE A 35 -6.51 3.61 4.35
C ILE A 35 -5.71 4.30 5.46
N ALA A 36 -4.83 5.24 5.12
CA ALA A 36 -4.04 5.97 6.09
C ALA A 36 -4.92 6.76 7.06
N LEU A 37 -5.97 7.42 6.57
CA LEU A 37 -6.91 8.15 7.42
C LEU A 37 -7.61 7.22 8.41
N ASN A 38 -8.06 6.05 7.96
CA ASN A 38 -8.69 5.06 8.83
C ASN A 38 -7.72 4.53 9.90
N ILE A 39 -6.48 4.28 9.52
CA ILE A 39 -5.44 3.84 10.47
C ILE A 39 -5.17 4.93 11.51
N GLU A 40 -5.06 6.18 11.10
CA GLU A 40 -4.85 7.29 12.02
C GLU A 40 -5.98 7.41 13.03
N GLU A 41 -7.22 7.22 12.59
CA GLU A 41 -8.37 7.22 13.47
C GLU A 41 -8.28 6.12 14.53
N ILE A 42 -7.88 4.91 14.14
CA ILE A 42 -7.67 3.79 15.06
C ILE A 42 -6.54 4.10 16.04
N LEU A 43 -5.46 4.72 15.58
CA LEU A 43 -4.25 4.98 16.36
C LEU A 43 -4.33 6.24 17.21
N ALA A 44 -5.38 7.04 17.09
CA ALA A 44 -5.51 8.33 17.77
C ALA A 44 -5.33 8.23 19.30
N LYS A 45 -5.69 7.09 19.90
CA LYS A 45 -5.56 6.83 21.33
C LYS A 45 -4.34 6.02 21.73
N VAL A 46 -3.48 5.67 20.77
CA VAL A 46 -2.29 4.86 21.04
C VAL A 46 -1.10 5.79 21.23
N SER A 47 -0.38 5.64 22.35
CA SER A 47 0.85 6.39 22.59
C SER A 47 2.00 5.78 21.81
N LYS A 48 2.72 6.61 21.03
CA LYS A 48 3.89 6.19 20.22
C LYS A 48 3.60 4.96 19.35
N PRO A 49 2.62 5.05 18.45
CA PRO A 49 2.23 3.89 17.66
C PRO A 49 3.37 3.45 16.72
N LYS A 50 3.52 2.13 16.61
CA LYS A 50 4.39 1.49 15.64
C LYS A 50 3.52 0.67 14.70
N ILE A 51 3.77 0.78 13.40
CA ILE A 51 2.96 0.13 12.39
C ILE A 51 3.80 -0.92 11.68
N LEU A 52 3.30 -2.14 11.64
CA LEU A 52 3.84 -3.20 10.78
C LEU A 52 2.82 -3.47 9.68
N ILE A 53 3.26 -3.35 8.44
CA ILE A 53 2.44 -3.64 7.27
C ILE A 53 2.96 -4.92 6.63
N ILE A 54 2.08 -5.89 6.47
CA ILE A 54 2.40 -7.16 5.82
C ILE A 54 1.86 -7.08 4.39
N CYS A 55 2.76 -7.14 3.42
CA CYS A 55 2.42 -7.03 2.01
C CYS A 55 2.51 -8.38 1.33
N GLY A 56 1.41 -8.81 0.75
CA GLY A 56 1.33 -10.05 0.00
C GLY A 56 1.51 -9.84 -1.50
N LYS A 57 1.01 -10.79 -2.26
CA LYS A 57 1.08 -10.83 -3.71
C LYS A 57 0.04 -9.88 -4.33
N GLY A 58 0.38 -9.32 -5.50
CA GLY A 58 -0.54 -8.58 -6.35
C GLY A 58 -0.85 -7.17 -5.85
N ASN A 59 -2.02 -6.66 -6.24
CA ASN A 59 -2.43 -5.29 -5.94
C ASN A 59 -2.62 -5.02 -4.44
N ASN A 60 -3.03 -6.02 -3.68
CA ASN A 60 -3.14 -5.89 -2.22
C ASN A 60 -1.79 -5.55 -1.58
N GLY A 61 -0.71 -6.17 -2.07
CA GLY A 61 0.65 -5.81 -1.66
C GLY A 61 0.98 -4.37 -2.04
N GLY A 62 0.59 -3.95 -3.25
CA GLY A 62 0.78 -2.58 -3.71
C GLY A 62 0.10 -1.56 -2.80
N ASP A 63 -1.11 -1.84 -2.37
CA ASP A 63 -1.83 -1.00 -1.40
C ASP A 63 -1.05 -0.88 -0.09
N GLY A 64 -0.42 -1.98 0.36
CA GLY A 64 0.42 -1.97 1.54
C GLY A 64 1.64 -1.08 1.40
N TYR A 65 2.37 -1.18 0.29
CA TYR A 65 3.55 -0.33 0.05
C TYR A 65 3.17 1.14 -0.06
N ALA A 66 2.13 1.46 -0.79
CA ALA A 66 1.65 2.84 -0.93
C ALA A 66 1.17 3.41 0.40
N SER A 67 0.46 2.62 1.21
CA SER A 67 0.02 3.02 2.55
C SER A 67 1.20 3.29 3.47
N ALA A 68 2.25 2.48 3.39
CA ALA A 68 3.47 2.67 4.18
C ALA A 68 4.13 4.02 3.89
N ILE A 69 4.20 4.40 2.62
CA ILE A 69 4.75 5.69 2.21
C ILE A 69 3.93 6.84 2.81
N THR A 70 2.60 6.76 2.67
CA THR A 70 1.70 7.79 3.19
C THR A 70 1.82 7.93 4.70
N LEU A 71 1.81 6.81 5.44
CA LEU A 71 1.92 6.82 6.89
C LEU A 71 3.29 7.33 7.36
N LYS A 72 4.36 6.97 6.66
CA LYS A 72 5.69 7.47 6.97
C LYS A 72 5.79 8.98 6.78
N LYS A 73 5.23 9.50 5.70
CA LYS A 73 5.19 10.95 5.46
C LYS A 73 4.38 11.69 6.53
N ARG A 74 3.46 11.01 7.18
CA ARG A 74 2.67 11.57 8.30
C ARG A 74 3.36 11.43 9.66
N GLY A 75 4.57 10.90 9.70
CA GLY A 75 5.40 10.84 10.90
C GLY A 75 5.35 9.56 11.70
N TYR A 76 4.67 8.53 11.21
CA TYR A 76 4.59 7.25 11.91
C TYR A 76 5.86 6.42 11.72
N LEU A 77 6.15 5.59 12.72
CA LEU A 77 7.16 4.54 12.60
C LEU A 77 6.53 3.36 11.85
N VAL A 78 7.05 3.07 10.66
CA VAL A 78 6.50 2.04 9.78
C VAL A 78 7.57 1.02 9.45
N LYS A 79 7.19 -0.26 9.54
CA LYS A 79 7.96 -1.38 9.03
C LYS A 79 7.11 -2.16 8.05
N ILE A 80 7.74 -2.74 7.05
CA ILE A 80 7.08 -3.57 6.06
C ILE A 80 7.67 -4.97 6.12
N HIS A 81 6.81 -5.97 6.06
CA HIS A 81 7.20 -7.35 5.79
C HIS A 81 6.56 -7.81 4.48
N SER A 82 7.37 -8.10 3.48
CA SER A 82 6.92 -8.69 2.22
C SER A 82 6.88 -10.20 2.36
N THR A 83 5.76 -10.82 2.01
CA THR A 83 5.61 -12.28 2.05
C THR A 83 6.12 -12.96 0.79
N ILE A 84 6.49 -12.18 -0.22
CA ILE A 84 7.03 -12.69 -1.49
C ILE A 84 8.38 -12.07 -1.79
N PRO A 85 9.26 -12.77 -2.54
CA PRO A 85 10.53 -12.20 -2.99
C PRO A 85 10.31 -10.99 -3.90
N VAL A 86 11.25 -10.04 -3.89
CA VAL A 86 11.16 -8.83 -4.71
C VAL A 86 10.99 -9.14 -6.21
N ASN A 87 11.57 -10.22 -6.70
CA ASN A 87 11.46 -10.61 -8.11
C ASN A 87 10.03 -10.97 -8.53
N ASN A 88 9.17 -11.25 -7.56
CA ASN A 88 7.76 -11.60 -7.81
C ASN A 88 6.82 -10.40 -7.65
N ILE A 89 7.35 -9.24 -7.28
CA ILE A 89 6.57 -8.01 -7.19
C ILE A 89 6.49 -7.39 -8.57
N THR A 90 5.28 -7.10 -9.04
CA THR A 90 5.04 -6.64 -10.42
C THR A 90 4.08 -5.45 -10.46
N ASN A 91 4.06 -4.75 -11.61
CA ASN A 91 3.11 -3.70 -11.94
C ASN A 91 3.11 -2.55 -10.91
N GLU A 92 1.92 -2.14 -10.46
CA GLU A 92 1.74 -1.03 -9.52
C GLU A 92 2.39 -1.32 -8.17
N ALA A 93 2.36 -2.57 -7.73
CA ALA A 93 3.03 -2.97 -6.49
C ALA A 93 4.53 -2.73 -6.57
N LEU A 94 5.16 -3.03 -7.71
CA LEU A 94 6.59 -2.78 -7.90
C LEU A 94 6.90 -1.27 -7.90
N PHE A 95 6.05 -0.46 -8.48
CA PHE A 95 6.20 0.99 -8.47
C PHE A 95 6.26 1.52 -7.03
N PHE A 96 5.32 1.14 -6.18
CA PHE A 96 5.30 1.58 -4.79
C PHE A 96 6.38 0.93 -3.93
N TYR A 97 6.72 -0.33 -4.21
CA TYR A 97 7.87 -0.99 -3.57
C TYR A 97 9.16 -0.20 -3.81
N ASN A 98 9.42 0.20 -5.05
CA ASN A 98 10.61 0.98 -5.41
C ASN A 98 10.63 2.34 -4.71
N GLN A 99 9.47 2.97 -4.54
CA GLN A 99 9.39 4.21 -3.76
C GLN A 99 9.72 3.97 -2.28
N CYS A 100 9.30 2.84 -1.71
CA CYS A 100 9.69 2.47 -0.35
C CYS A 100 11.20 2.29 -0.24
N ILE A 101 11.84 1.69 -1.23
CA ILE A 101 13.30 1.51 -1.26
C ILE A 101 14.02 2.87 -1.26
N GLU A 102 13.53 3.86 -1.97
CA GLU A 102 14.09 5.22 -1.96
C GLU A 102 13.99 5.86 -0.56
N LEU A 103 13.03 5.42 0.26
CA LEU A 103 12.84 5.87 1.63
C LEU A 103 13.44 4.92 2.66
N LEU A 104 14.38 4.05 2.26
CA LEU A 104 14.95 2.98 3.10
C LEU A 104 15.55 3.45 4.41
N SER A 105 16.11 4.65 4.47
CA SER A 105 16.58 5.21 5.72
C SER A 105 15.45 5.48 6.71
N LEU A 106 14.20 5.46 6.22
CA LEU A 106 13.00 5.81 6.97
C LEU A 106 12.03 4.65 7.11
N ILE A 107 12.06 3.68 6.19
CA ILE A 107 11.18 2.51 6.18
C ILE A 107 12.03 1.25 6.07
N HIS A 108 11.89 0.36 7.06
CA HIS A 108 12.55 -0.95 7.03
C HIS A 108 11.67 -1.97 6.32
N ILE A 109 12.24 -2.67 5.34
CA ILE A 109 11.54 -3.73 4.61
C ILE A 109 12.26 -5.05 4.87
N SER A 110 11.53 -6.05 5.36
CA SER A 110 12.01 -7.43 5.45
C SER A 110 11.33 -8.30 4.41
N GLU A 111 12.04 -9.30 3.90
CA GLU A 111 11.59 -10.19 2.86
C GLU A 111 11.86 -11.64 3.27
N PRO A 112 11.19 -12.63 2.62
CA PRO A 112 11.46 -14.03 2.88
C PRO A 112 12.93 -14.35 2.59
N THR A 113 13.53 -15.10 3.50
CA THR A 113 14.90 -15.58 3.32
C THR A 113 14.89 -16.72 2.32
N ARG A 114 15.78 -16.66 1.33
CA ARG A 114 16.02 -17.81 0.45
C ARG A 114 16.88 -18.81 1.18
N LEU A 115 16.37 -20.00 1.26
CA LEU A 115 17.15 -21.15 1.73
C LEU A 115 17.85 -21.82 0.55
#